data_4d0c35a766f997b65cd888f064fedc45
#
_entry.id   4d0c35a766f997b65cd888f064fedc45
#
_cell.length_a   1.000
_cell.length_b   1.000
_cell.length_c   1.000
_cell.angle_alpha   90.00
_cell.angle_beta   90.00
_cell.angle_gamma   90.00
#
_symmetry.space_group_name_H-M   'P 1'
#
loop_
_entity.id
_entity.type
_entity.pdbx_description
1 polymer ?
#
loop_
_entity_poly.entity_id
_entity_poly.type
_entity_poly.pdbx_seq_one_letter_code
_entity_poly.pdbx_strand_id
1 'polypeptide(L)'
;MAESMKGLHRTCRCAEVTKEMVGSKVTLMGWVQKARNKGGIVFVDLRDRSGIMQLIFENGNIDEEGFEKAGKLRSEFVIAVTGTVENRGGAVNENLATGAIELRAESLRILAESDVPPFPIEENSKTKDEIRLKYRYLDLRRPDLQRNIMLKSKVAQLTRK
;
A
#
# COMPACT_ATOMS: atom_id res chain seq x y z
N MET A 1 1.93 -3.16 18.36
CA MET A 1 3.37 -3.03 18.74
C MET A 1 4.21 -3.09 17.47
N ALA A 2 5.10 -2.12 17.24
CA ALA A 2 5.91 -2.06 16.02
C ALA A 2 6.92 -3.22 15.95
N GLU A 3 7.01 -3.89 14.81
CA GLU A 3 7.92 -5.00 14.56
C GLU A 3 9.18 -4.53 13.84
N SER A 4 10.28 -5.25 14.03
CA SER A 4 11.57 -4.88 13.45
C SER A 4 11.62 -5.11 11.94
N MET A 5 12.24 -4.19 11.21
CA MET A 5 12.60 -4.37 9.79
C MET A 5 13.83 -5.27 9.57
N LYS A 6 14.48 -5.74 10.64
CA LYS A 6 15.72 -6.54 10.54
C LYS A 6 15.50 -7.77 9.65
N GLY A 7 16.36 -7.94 8.65
CA GLY A 7 16.29 -9.05 7.69
C GLY A 7 15.25 -8.90 6.59
N LEU A 8 14.51 -7.78 6.53
CA LEU A 8 13.56 -7.51 5.45
C LEU A 8 14.17 -6.55 4.42
N HIS A 9 14.06 -6.93 3.16
CA HIS A 9 14.42 -6.09 2.02
C HIS A 9 13.24 -6.01 1.08
N ARG A 10 12.85 -4.79 0.68
CA ARG A 10 11.84 -4.60 -0.35
C ARG A 10 12.36 -5.13 -1.68
N THR A 11 11.61 -6.02 -2.33
CA THR A 11 11.94 -6.54 -3.66
C THR A 11 11.69 -5.48 -4.74
N CYS A 12 10.50 -4.87 -4.72
CA CYS A 12 10.06 -3.85 -5.66
C CYS A 12 8.99 -2.97 -5.02
N ARG A 13 8.53 -1.95 -5.74
CA ARG A 13 7.39 -1.12 -5.30
C ARG A 13 6.07 -1.67 -5.81
N CYS A 14 4.97 -1.19 -5.21
CA CYS A 14 3.62 -1.68 -5.51
C CYS A 14 3.29 -1.66 -7.01
N ALA A 15 3.52 -0.56 -7.72
CA ALA A 15 3.23 -0.45 -9.15
C ALA A 15 4.33 -1.01 -10.07
N GLU A 16 5.44 -1.46 -9.52
CA GLU A 16 6.51 -2.14 -10.27
C GLU A 16 6.26 -3.65 -10.42
N VAL A 17 5.27 -4.19 -9.70
CA VAL A 17 4.84 -5.58 -9.86
C VAL A 17 4.06 -5.71 -11.16
N THR A 18 4.49 -6.62 -12.02
CA THR A 18 3.89 -6.85 -13.34
C THR A 18 3.33 -8.26 -13.47
N LYS A 19 2.57 -8.52 -14.54
CA LYS A 19 2.01 -9.86 -14.82
C LYS A 19 3.08 -10.93 -15.05
N GLU A 20 4.25 -10.53 -15.56
CA GLU A 20 5.38 -11.43 -15.78
C GLU A 20 5.98 -11.97 -14.47
N MET A 21 5.67 -11.29 -13.34
CA MET A 21 6.10 -11.69 -12.01
C MET A 21 5.13 -12.70 -11.34
N VAL A 22 4.07 -13.11 -12.01
CA VAL A 22 3.15 -14.14 -11.48
C VAL A 22 3.92 -15.42 -11.17
N GLY A 23 3.69 -15.97 -9.97
CA GLY A 23 4.45 -17.08 -9.40
C GLY A 23 5.73 -16.69 -8.65
N SER A 24 6.17 -15.45 -8.75
CA SER A 24 7.35 -14.96 -8.03
C SER A 24 7.01 -14.53 -6.61
N LYS A 25 7.95 -14.77 -5.70
CA LYS A 25 7.86 -14.32 -4.32
C LYS A 25 8.45 -12.92 -4.18
N VAL A 26 7.68 -11.97 -3.67
CA VAL A 26 8.10 -10.57 -3.49
C VAL A 26 7.80 -10.06 -2.09
N THR A 27 8.58 -9.08 -1.65
CA THR A 27 8.36 -8.35 -0.41
C THR A 27 7.98 -6.90 -0.74
N LEU A 28 6.79 -6.50 -0.38
CA LEU A 28 6.27 -5.14 -0.53
C LEU A 28 6.19 -4.44 0.83
N MET A 29 6.38 -3.13 0.83
CA MET A 29 6.27 -2.30 2.03
C MET A 29 5.54 -1.01 1.69
N GLY A 30 4.60 -0.62 2.53
CA GLY A 30 3.80 0.59 2.27
C GLY A 30 2.83 0.88 3.39
N TRP A 31 1.89 1.75 3.07
CA TRP A 31 0.79 2.13 3.95
C TRP A 31 -0.49 1.37 3.57
N VAL A 32 -1.21 0.90 4.57
CA VAL A 32 -2.55 0.36 4.38
C VAL A 32 -3.48 1.50 3.97
N GLN A 33 -3.99 1.49 2.76
CA GLN A 33 -5.00 2.45 2.32
C GLN A 33 -6.39 2.02 2.76
N LYS A 34 -6.72 0.75 2.58
CA LYS A 34 -8.01 0.17 2.94
C LYS A 34 -7.84 -1.30 3.31
N ALA A 35 -8.51 -1.73 4.36
CA ALA A 35 -8.62 -3.14 4.75
C ALA A 35 -10.09 -3.56 4.76
N ARG A 36 -10.37 -4.78 4.28
CA ARG A 36 -11.72 -5.34 4.16
C ARG A 36 -11.67 -6.80 4.57
N ASN A 37 -12.28 -7.11 5.71
CA ASN A 37 -12.44 -8.48 6.17
C ASN A 37 -13.77 -9.05 5.64
N LYS A 38 -13.70 -10.20 4.98
CA LYS A 38 -14.86 -10.90 4.41
C LYS A 38 -14.96 -12.35 4.95
N GLY A 39 -14.69 -12.54 6.22
CA GLY A 39 -14.82 -13.85 6.88
C GLY A 39 -13.88 -14.89 6.25
N GLY A 40 -12.74 -15.14 6.86
CA GLY A 40 -11.73 -16.07 6.34
C GLY A 40 -10.76 -15.50 5.29
N ILE A 41 -11.07 -14.34 4.70
CA ILE A 41 -10.18 -13.65 3.77
C ILE A 41 -10.14 -12.16 4.13
N VAL A 42 -8.94 -11.60 4.24
CA VAL A 42 -8.72 -10.17 4.43
C VAL A 42 -8.06 -9.58 3.19
N PHE A 43 -8.72 -8.62 2.56
CA PHE A 43 -8.19 -7.86 1.44
C PHE A 43 -7.61 -6.54 1.94
N VAL A 44 -6.40 -6.22 1.53
CA VAL A 44 -5.73 -4.96 1.88
C VAL A 44 -5.21 -4.28 0.63
N ASP A 45 -5.58 -3.04 0.45
CA ASP A 45 -5.00 -2.17 -0.58
C ASP A 45 -3.75 -1.52 0.02
N LEU A 46 -2.56 -2.01 -0.35
CA LEU A 46 -1.27 -1.48 0.07
C LEU A 46 -0.85 -0.38 -0.88
N ARG A 47 -0.58 0.81 -0.35
CA ARG A 47 -0.14 1.97 -1.10
C ARG A 47 1.31 2.30 -0.79
N ASP A 48 2.07 2.60 -1.81
CA ASP A 48 3.35 3.27 -1.70
C ASP A 48 3.41 4.47 -2.66
N ARG A 49 4.59 5.08 -2.84
CA ARG A 49 4.75 6.24 -3.74
C ARG A 49 4.56 5.91 -5.23
N SER A 50 4.60 4.64 -5.62
CA SER A 50 4.47 4.20 -7.00
C SER A 50 3.02 3.92 -7.39
N GLY A 51 2.21 3.47 -6.43
CA GLY A 51 0.82 3.10 -6.66
C GLY A 51 0.27 2.19 -5.58
N ILE A 52 -0.70 1.37 -5.96
CA ILE A 52 -1.46 0.49 -5.07
C ILE A 52 -1.32 -0.95 -5.54
N MET A 53 -1.16 -1.88 -4.60
CA MET A 53 -1.22 -3.32 -4.82
C MET A 53 -2.24 -3.95 -3.87
N GLN A 54 -3.12 -4.81 -4.40
CA GLN A 54 -4.02 -5.58 -3.56
C GLN A 54 -3.27 -6.75 -2.94
N LEU A 55 -3.39 -6.89 -1.63
CA LEU A 55 -2.90 -8.04 -0.87
C LEU A 55 -4.10 -8.90 -0.45
N ILE A 56 -3.90 -10.22 -0.44
CA ILE A 56 -4.86 -11.18 0.09
C ILE A 56 -4.21 -11.94 1.24
N PHE A 57 -4.88 -11.92 2.38
CA PHE A 57 -4.57 -12.77 3.53
C PHE A 57 -5.68 -13.81 3.65
N GLU A 58 -5.31 -15.07 3.54
CA GLU A 58 -6.22 -16.19 3.59
C GLU A 58 -5.75 -17.18 4.65
N ASN A 59 -6.68 -17.70 5.43
CA ASN A 59 -6.37 -18.70 6.43
C ASN A 59 -5.81 -19.95 5.75
N GLY A 60 -4.66 -20.42 6.23
CA GLY A 60 -3.92 -21.54 5.64
C GLY A 60 -2.75 -21.14 4.72
N ASN A 61 -2.70 -19.92 4.21
CA ASN A 61 -1.54 -19.40 3.46
C ASN A 61 -0.59 -18.57 4.34
N ILE A 62 -1.12 -17.98 5.40
CA ILE A 62 -0.38 -17.29 6.45
C ILE A 62 -0.66 -17.98 7.77
N ASP A 63 0.26 -17.89 8.71
CA ASP A 63 0.07 -18.41 10.05
C ASP A 63 -1.10 -17.70 10.78
N GLU A 64 -1.64 -18.35 11.80
CA GLU A 64 -2.81 -17.86 12.54
C GLU A 64 -2.55 -16.48 13.17
N GLU A 65 -1.33 -16.25 13.69
CA GLU A 65 -0.93 -14.96 14.25
C GLU A 65 -0.92 -13.86 13.18
N GLY A 66 -0.37 -14.13 11.99
CA GLY A 66 -0.36 -13.22 10.86
C GLY A 66 -1.76 -12.92 10.32
N PHE A 67 -2.64 -13.93 10.29
CA PHE A 67 -4.03 -13.74 9.89
C PHE A 67 -4.80 -12.86 10.89
N GLU A 68 -4.62 -13.09 12.21
CA GLU A 68 -5.19 -12.21 13.23
C GLU A 68 -4.68 -10.76 13.12
N LYS A 69 -3.37 -10.59 12.88
CA LYS A 69 -2.77 -9.27 12.64
C LYS A 69 -3.41 -8.60 11.42
N ALA A 70 -3.60 -9.35 10.32
CA ALA A 70 -4.25 -8.84 9.11
C ALA A 70 -5.68 -8.35 9.38
N GLY A 71 -6.42 -9.06 10.21
CA GLY A 71 -7.77 -8.66 10.64
C GLY A 71 -7.82 -7.37 11.47
N LYS A 72 -6.73 -6.99 12.11
CA LYS A 72 -6.60 -5.79 12.96
C LYS A 72 -6.01 -4.58 12.20
N LEU A 73 -5.62 -4.73 10.94
CA LEU A 73 -5.05 -3.65 10.14
C LEU A 73 -6.03 -2.49 9.97
N ARG A 74 -5.50 -1.28 10.12
CA ARG A 74 -6.25 -0.02 9.93
C ARG A 74 -5.55 0.85 8.88
N SER A 75 -6.29 1.85 8.40
CA SER A 75 -5.76 2.84 7.45
C SER A 75 -4.48 3.50 7.98
N GLU A 76 -3.53 3.71 7.09
CA GLU A 76 -2.21 4.32 7.31
C GLU A 76 -1.25 3.52 8.21
N PHE A 77 -1.59 2.31 8.65
CA PHE A 77 -0.59 1.42 9.23
C PHE A 77 0.53 1.17 8.22
N VAL A 78 1.76 1.15 8.68
CA VAL A 78 2.93 0.80 7.85
C VAL A 78 3.19 -0.69 8.01
N ILE A 79 3.15 -1.41 6.91
CA ILE A 79 3.33 -2.86 6.90
C ILE A 79 4.39 -3.29 5.89
N ALA A 80 5.00 -4.43 6.18
CA ALA A 80 5.80 -5.21 5.24
C ALA A 80 5.13 -6.57 5.05
N VAL A 81 4.94 -6.96 3.80
CA VAL A 81 4.30 -8.22 3.43
C VAL A 81 5.16 -8.96 2.42
N THR A 82 5.43 -10.22 2.69
CA THR A 82 6.06 -11.14 1.75
C THR A 82 5.02 -12.16 1.30
N GLY A 83 4.99 -12.42 0.00
CA GLY A 83 4.03 -13.35 -0.57
C GLY A 83 4.29 -13.62 -2.05
N THR A 84 3.43 -14.41 -2.64
CA THR A 84 3.49 -14.82 -4.06
C THR A 84 2.55 -13.95 -4.88
N VAL A 85 3.04 -13.46 -6.03
CA VAL A 85 2.21 -12.71 -7.00
C VAL A 85 1.33 -13.69 -7.76
N GLU A 86 0.03 -13.41 -7.80
CA GLU A 86 -0.96 -14.23 -8.49
C GLU A 86 -1.84 -13.39 -9.43
N ASN A 87 -2.48 -14.05 -10.37
CA ASN A 87 -3.56 -13.44 -11.12
C ASN A 87 -4.73 -13.18 -10.18
N ARG A 88 -5.39 -12.04 -10.34
CA ARG A 88 -6.53 -11.69 -9.51
C ARG A 88 -7.65 -12.70 -9.69
N GLY A 89 -8.12 -13.29 -8.59
CA GLY A 89 -9.19 -14.29 -8.59
C GLY A 89 -10.59 -13.73 -8.88
N GLY A 90 -10.76 -12.39 -8.82
CA GLY A 90 -12.01 -11.69 -9.11
C GLY A 90 -11.94 -10.83 -10.36
N ALA A 91 -12.90 -9.90 -10.49
CA ALA A 91 -12.90 -8.94 -11.59
C ALA A 91 -11.65 -8.06 -11.60
N VAL A 92 -11.07 -7.83 -12.78
CA VAL A 92 -9.95 -6.91 -12.99
C VAL A 92 -10.37 -5.50 -12.57
N ASN A 93 -9.54 -4.83 -11.80
CA ASN A 93 -9.76 -3.42 -11.46
C ASN A 93 -9.02 -2.51 -12.44
N GLU A 94 -9.71 -2.03 -13.46
CA GLU A 94 -9.13 -1.18 -14.52
C GLU A 94 -8.60 0.17 -13.99
N ASN A 95 -8.99 0.60 -12.78
CA ASN A 95 -8.51 1.83 -12.18
C ASN A 95 -7.11 1.70 -11.54
N LEU A 96 -6.55 0.50 -11.48
CA LEU A 96 -5.23 0.24 -10.91
C LEU A 96 -4.29 -0.35 -11.96
N ALA A 97 -3.08 0.14 -12.04
CA ALA A 97 -2.05 -0.44 -12.90
C ALA A 97 -1.78 -1.93 -12.61
N THR A 98 -1.95 -2.33 -11.35
CA THR A 98 -1.80 -3.70 -10.85
C THR A 98 -3.14 -4.45 -10.74
N GLY A 99 -4.21 -3.91 -11.32
CA GLY A 99 -5.58 -4.40 -11.08
C GLY A 99 -5.90 -5.79 -11.59
N ALA A 100 -5.03 -6.38 -12.42
CA ALA A 100 -5.16 -7.76 -12.92
C ALA A 100 -4.41 -8.80 -12.08
N ILE A 101 -3.60 -8.35 -11.12
CA ILE A 101 -2.77 -9.19 -10.25
C ILE A 101 -3.01 -8.83 -8.79
N GLU A 102 -2.62 -9.72 -7.91
CA GLU A 102 -2.69 -9.54 -6.45
C GLU A 102 -1.54 -10.27 -5.78
N LEU A 103 -1.21 -9.88 -4.55
CA LEU A 103 -0.21 -10.56 -3.75
C LEU A 103 -0.88 -11.44 -2.71
N ARG A 104 -0.71 -12.76 -2.82
CA ARG A 104 -1.12 -13.71 -1.78
C ARG A 104 -0.08 -13.69 -0.67
N ALA A 105 -0.47 -13.17 0.48
CA ALA A 105 0.41 -12.96 1.61
C ALA A 105 0.77 -14.28 2.33
N GLU A 106 2.05 -14.46 2.61
CA GLU A 106 2.60 -15.57 3.38
C GLU A 106 3.17 -15.10 4.72
N SER A 107 3.58 -13.84 4.82
CA SER A 107 4.01 -13.25 6.08
C SER A 107 3.66 -11.76 6.15
N LEU A 108 3.37 -11.30 7.36
CA LEU A 108 3.01 -9.91 7.65
C LEU A 108 3.83 -9.41 8.84
N ARG A 109 4.42 -8.20 8.71
CA ARG A 109 4.95 -7.43 9.84
C ARG A 109 4.30 -6.05 9.87
N ILE A 110 3.88 -5.63 11.05
CA ILE A 110 3.40 -4.28 11.31
C ILE A 110 4.59 -3.44 11.76
N LEU A 111 5.07 -2.57 10.88
CA LEU A 111 6.25 -1.74 11.13
C LEU A 111 5.93 -0.50 11.96
N ALA A 112 4.73 0.06 11.77
CA ALA A 112 4.20 1.14 12.60
C ALA A 112 2.68 1.16 12.56
N GLU A 113 2.09 1.41 13.69
CA GLU A 113 0.66 1.70 13.80
C GLU A 113 0.43 3.21 13.57
N SER A 114 -0.78 3.59 13.20
CA SER A 114 -1.19 4.97 12.99
C SER A 114 -2.54 5.22 13.66
N ASP A 115 -2.69 6.41 14.21
CA ASP A 115 -4.01 6.92 14.56
C ASP A 115 -4.85 7.14 13.29
N VAL A 116 -6.16 7.27 13.47
CA VAL A 116 -7.05 7.58 12.35
C VAL A 116 -6.69 8.94 11.75
N PRO A 117 -6.34 8.99 10.44
CA PRO A 117 -5.98 10.25 9.83
C PRO A 117 -7.17 11.23 9.82
N PRO A 118 -6.91 12.54 9.95
CA PRO A 118 -7.98 13.55 9.98
C PRO A 118 -8.75 13.69 8.67
N PHE A 119 -8.22 13.14 7.58
CA PHE A 119 -8.86 13.06 6.26
C PHE A 119 -8.24 11.91 5.45
N PRO A 120 -9.00 11.34 4.49
CA PRO A 120 -8.48 10.29 3.61
C PRO A 120 -7.42 10.84 2.65
N ILE A 121 -6.36 10.05 2.42
CA ILE A 121 -5.28 10.38 1.47
C ILE A 121 -5.70 9.88 0.08
N GLU A 122 -6.58 10.63 -0.56
CA GLU A 122 -7.18 10.32 -1.87
C GLU A 122 -7.10 11.52 -2.81
N GLU A 123 -7.17 11.25 -4.11
CA GLU A 123 -7.32 12.32 -5.11
C GLU A 123 -8.63 13.08 -4.92
N ASN A 124 -8.63 14.35 -5.29
CA ASN A 124 -9.83 15.19 -5.28
C ASN A 124 -10.55 15.25 -3.92
N SER A 125 -9.80 15.15 -2.81
CA SER A 125 -10.35 15.26 -1.46
C SER A 125 -11.10 16.59 -1.29
N LYS A 126 -12.33 16.52 -0.75
CA LYS A 126 -13.17 17.67 -0.40
C LYS A 126 -12.82 18.27 0.96
N THR A 127 -11.72 17.86 1.56
CA THR A 127 -11.27 18.35 2.88
C THR A 127 -10.91 19.83 2.79
N LYS A 128 -11.38 20.63 3.77
CA LYS A 128 -11.11 22.07 3.85
C LYS A 128 -9.61 22.36 3.94
N ASP A 129 -9.18 23.44 3.33
CA ASP A 129 -7.77 23.84 3.25
C ASP A 129 -7.11 24.03 4.62
N GLU A 130 -7.86 24.52 5.62
CA GLU A 130 -7.36 24.69 6.99
C GLU A 130 -6.83 23.36 7.57
N ILE A 131 -7.60 22.26 7.40
CA ILE A 131 -7.22 20.95 7.88
C ILE A 131 -6.04 20.40 7.07
N ARG A 132 -6.06 20.59 5.75
CA ARG A 132 -5.00 20.17 4.85
C ARG A 132 -3.68 20.89 5.14
N LEU A 133 -3.73 22.17 5.43
CA LEU A 133 -2.55 22.96 5.80
C LEU A 133 -2.01 22.55 7.17
N LYS A 134 -2.90 22.34 8.15
CA LYS A 134 -2.50 21.84 9.48
C LYS A 134 -1.79 20.50 9.43
N TYR A 135 -2.27 19.58 8.60
CA TYR A 135 -1.69 18.23 8.42
C TYR A 135 -1.00 18.10 7.06
N ARG A 136 -0.18 19.08 6.72
CA ARG A 136 0.46 19.19 5.41
C ARG A 136 1.24 17.95 5.01
N TYR A 137 1.89 17.27 5.95
CA TYR A 137 2.64 16.03 5.71
C TYR A 137 1.76 14.87 5.22
N LEU A 138 0.46 14.83 5.58
CA LEU A 138 -0.51 13.88 5.04
C LEU A 138 -1.01 14.33 3.67
N ASP A 139 -1.32 15.60 3.53
CA ASP A 139 -1.81 16.18 2.27
C ASP A 139 -0.80 15.97 1.12
N LEU A 140 0.51 16.08 1.40
CA LEU A 140 1.59 15.84 0.44
C LEU A 140 1.69 14.38 -0.04
N ARG A 141 1.03 13.44 0.63
CA ARG A 141 0.94 12.03 0.19
C ARG A 141 -0.17 11.78 -0.82
N ARG A 142 -1.06 12.75 -1.03
CA ARG A 142 -2.13 12.63 -2.03
C ARG A 142 -1.52 12.54 -3.44
N PRO A 143 -2.03 11.65 -4.30
CA PRO A 143 -1.45 11.42 -5.62
C PRO A 143 -1.38 12.66 -6.50
N ASP A 144 -2.40 13.51 -6.48
CA ASP A 144 -2.47 14.79 -7.23
C ASP A 144 -1.37 15.77 -6.80
N LEU A 145 -1.19 15.99 -5.50
CA LEU A 145 -0.14 16.88 -4.99
C LEU A 145 1.26 16.29 -5.19
N GLN A 146 1.40 14.98 -5.01
CA GLN A 146 2.67 14.29 -5.23
C GLN A 146 3.14 14.42 -6.67
N ARG A 147 2.24 14.24 -7.65
CA ARG A 147 2.54 14.47 -9.09
C ARG A 147 3.03 15.89 -9.33
N ASN A 148 2.36 16.90 -8.76
CA ASN A 148 2.74 18.31 -8.93
C ASN A 148 4.14 18.61 -8.37
N ILE A 149 4.47 18.06 -7.18
CA ILE A 149 5.80 18.25 -6.57
C ILE A 149 6.88 17.53 -7.39
N MET A 150 6.61 16.32 -7.87
CA MET A 150 7.54 15.58 -8.70
C MET A 150 7.80 16.30 -10.04
N LEU A 151 6.76 16.87 -10.66
CA LEU A 151 6.89 17.67 -11.86
C LEU A 151 7.75 18.92 -11.61
N LYS A 152 7.46 19.69 -10.55
CA LYS A 152 8.27 20.85 -10.14
C LYS A 152 9.74 20.48 -9.93
N SER A 153 10.01 19.36 -9.27
CA SER A 153 11.38 18.87 -9.06
C SER A 153 12.08 18.57 -10.38
N LYS A 154 11.42 17.88 -11.31
CA LYS A 154 11.97 17.58 -12.64
C LYS A 154 12.29 18.85 -13.42
N VAL A 155 11.35 19.81 -13.45
CA VAL A 155 11.56 21.10 -14.13
C VAL A 155 12.77 21.82 -13.53
N ALA A 156 12.84 21.94 -12.20
CA ALA A 156 13.96 22.59 -11.52
C ALA A 156 15.31 21.90 -11.80
N GLN A 157 15.35 20.58 -11.91
CA GLN A 157 16.55 19.83 -12.26
C GLN A 157 17.00 20.08 -13.71
N LEU A 158 16.04 20.15 -14.65
CA LEU A 158 16.32 20.44 -16.06
C LEU A 158 16.84 21.87 -16.27
N THR A 159 16.29 22.82 -15.49
CA THR A 159 16.69 24.23 -15.59
C THR A 159 18.09 24.51 -15.02
N ARG A 160 18.58 23.64 -14.11
CA ARG A 160 19.89 23.77 -13.46
C ARG A 160 21.04 23.06 -14.21
N LYS A 161 20.72 22.29 -15.24
CA LYS A 161 21.69 21.63 -16.14
C LYS A 161 22.05 22.58 -17.28
#